data_5914651b3b6d02fc18c00d0acf3b5aba
#
_entry.id   5914651b3b6d02fc18c00d0acf3b5aba
#
_cell.length_a   1.000
_cell.length_b   1.000
_cell.length_c   1.000
_cell.angle_alpha   90.00
_cell.angle_beta   90.00
_cell.angle_gamma   90.00
#
_symmetry.space_group_name_H-M   'P 1'
#
loop_
_entity.id
_entity.type
_entity.pdbx_description
1 polymer ?
#
loop_
_entity_poly.entity_id
_entity_poly.type
_entity_poly.pdbx_seq_one_letter_code
_entity_poly.pdbx_strand_id
1 'polypeptide(L)'
;WQPTFRAEGRIYANYIQAAYPSRKIAVLWQNDQFGRDLFRGLQEGLGDTAGMIVADLAFDASETAIQNQVGILKGSGADILVFDGAPAIAARAIRVAADLDWHPVFILDNASASIASALRPAGLQNSLGVISTSFLKDAGDAAWKNDPQIKAWDAFMDRYYPDGDKDDIYAVFGYAAADTLMQVL
;
A
#
# COMPACT_ATOMS: atom_id res chain seq x y z
N TRP A 1 -9.42 15.53 -2.26
CA TRP A 1 -8.16 15.73 -2.97
C TRP A 1 -7.47 14.40 -3.34
N GLN A 2 -7.54 13.38 -2.50
CA GLN A 2 -7.08 12.02 -2.79
C GLN A 2 -8.25 11.07 -3.09
N PRO A 3 -8.04 9.95 -3.80
CA PRO A 3 -9.05 8.91 -3.94
C PRO A 3 -9.48 8.39 -2.57
N THR A 4 -10.73 7.96 -2.43
CA THR A 4 -11.18 7.28 -1.21
C THR A 4 -10.62 5.87 -1.16
N PHE A 5 -10.36 5.33 0.02
CA PHE A 5 -9.89 3.95 0.18
C PHE A 5 -10.86 2.93 -0.42
N ARG A 6 -12.16 3.23 -0.39
CA ARG A 6 -13.18 2.41 -1.07
C ARG A 6 -13.01 2.41 -2.60
N ALA A 7 -12.62 3.54 -3.21
CA ALA A 7 -12.28 3.59 -4.63
C ALA A 7 -11.00 2.80 -4.93
N GLU A 8 -10.01 2.90 -4.06
CA GLU A 8 -8.77 2.14 -4.16
C GLU A 8 -9.02 0.63 -4.10
N GLY A 9 -9.84 0.15 -3.16
CA GLY A 9 -10.23 -1.26 -3.09
C GLY A 9 -10.86 -1.77 -4.39
N ARG A 10 -11.71 -0.95 -5.05
CA ARG A 10 -12.28 -1.31 -6.38
C ARG A 10 -11.21 -1.36 -7.47
N ILE A 11 -10.21 -0.48 -7.41
CA ILE A 11 -9.08 -0.50 -8.36
C ILE A 11 -8.31 -1.81 -8.21
N TYR A 12 -8.01 -2.23 -6.98
CA TYR A 12 -7.36 -3.52 -6.73
C TYR A 12 -8.20 -4.69 -7.21
N ALA A 13 -9.51 -4.69 -6.98
CA ALA A 13 -10.40 -5.71 -7.48
C ALA A 13 -10.33 -5.85 -9.01
N ASN A 14 -10.43 -4.73 -9.73
CA ASN A 14 -10.34 -4.70 -11.18
C ASN A 14 -8.98 -5.21 -11.68
N TYR A 15 -7.90 -4.79 -11.01
CA TYR A 15 -6.55 -5.27 -11.33
C TYR A 15 -6.42 -6.77 -11.10
N ILE A 16 -6.88 -7.28 -9.96
CA ILE A 16 -6.82 -8.72 -9.63
C ILE A 16 -7.62 -9.53 -10.65
N GLN A 17 -8.84 -9.11 -10.99
CA GLN A 17 -9.67 -9.81 -11.98
C GLN A 17 -9.01 -9.86 -13.36
N ALA A 18 -8.32 -8.80 -13.76
CA ALA A 18 -7.64 -8.74 -15.05
C ALA A 18 -6.32 -9.53 -15.07
N ALA A 19 -5.49 -9.41 -14.03
CA ALA A 19 -4.15 -9.99 -13.99
C ALA A 19 -4.12 -11.40 -13.37
N TYR A 20 -5.08 -11.73 -12.47
CA TYR A 20 -5.09 -12.96 -11.66
C TYR A 20 -6.49 -13.58 -11.54
N PRO A 21 -7.20 -13.85 -12.63
CA PRO A 21 -8.65 -14.15 -12.64
C PRO A 21 -9.08 -15.42 -11.86
N SER A 22 -8.13 -16.29 -11.49
CA SER A 22 -8.43 -17.55 -10.79
C SER A 22 -7.64 -17.71 -9.50
N ARG A 23 -7.02 -16.64 -9.01
CA ARG A 23 -6.19 -16.68 -7.81
C ARG A 23 -7.03 -16.44 -6.56
N LYS A 24 -6.66 -17.11 -5.47
CA LYS A 24 -7.28 -16.93 -4.16
C LYS A 24 -6.70 -15.72 -3.45
N ILE A 25 -7.54 -14.95 -2.81
CA ILE A 25 -7.19 -13.72 -2.13
C ILE A 25 -7.31 -13.93 -0.62
N ALA A 26 -6.28 -13.55 0.13
CA ALA A 26 -6.36 -13.28 1.55
C ALA A 26 -6.34 -11.76 1.77
N VAL A 27 -7.01 -11.28 2.81
CA VAL A 27 -7.03 -9.85 3.18
C VAL A 27 -6.60 -9.70 4.63
N LEU A 28 -5.65 -8.81 4.88
CA LEU A 28 -5.24 -8.39 6.22
C LEU A 28 -5.46 -6.89 6.35
N TRP A 29 -6.44 -6.48 7.16
CA TRP A 29 -6.90 -5.10 7.21
C TRP A 29 -6.95 -4.52 8.62
N GLN A 30 -6.66 -3.23 8.76
CA GLN A 30 -6.71 -2.53 10.02
C GLN A 30 -8.17 -2.33 10.48
N ASN A 31 -8.47 -2.69 11.74
CA ASN A 31 -9.83 -2.66 12.30
C ASN A 31 -10.30 -1.26 12.66
N ASP A 32 -10.40 -0.39 11.66
CA ASP A 32 -10.97 0.96 11.78
C ASP A 32 -11.76 1.33 10.51
N GLN A 33 -12.10 2.60 10.35
CA GLN A 33 -12.86 3.05 9.19
C GLN A 33 -12.02 2.95 7.90
N PHE A 34 -10.71 3.19 8.02
CA PHE A 34 -9.77 3.10 6.92
C PHE A 34 -9.77 1.70 6.30
N GLY A 35 -9.44 0.67 7.10
CA GLY A 35 -9.40 -0.71 6.62
C GLY A 35 -10.76 -1.23 6.16
N ARG A 36 -11.83 -0.87 6.86
CA ARG A 36 -13.19 -1.25 6.44
C ARG A 36 -13.57 -0.69 5.08
N ASP A 37 -13.17 0.54 4.77
CA ASP A 37 -13.53 1.17 3.49
C ASP A 37 -12.80 0.53 2.33
N LEU A 38 -11.51 0.24 2.47
CA LEU A 38 -10.75 -0.45 1.43
C LEU A 38 -11.29 -1.88 1.22
N PHE A 39 -11.47 -2.64 2.29
CA PHE A 39 -11.99 -4.01 2.22
C PHE A 39 -13.38 -4.06 1.55
N ARG A 40 -14.30 -3.15 1.91
CA ARG A 40 -15.59 -3.04 1.24
C ARG A 40 -15.44 -2.70 -0.25
N GLY A 41 -14.54 -1.78 -0.58
CA GLY A 41 -14.24 -1.43 -1.96
C GLY A 41 -13.74 -2.62 -2.77
N LEU A 42 -12.88 -3.45 -2.18
CA LEU A 42 -12.40 -4.69 -2.78
C LEU A 42 -13.56 -5.66 -3.05
N GLN A 43 -14.41 -5.91 -2.04
CA GLN A 43 -15.59 -6.79 -2.18
C GLN A 43 -16.54 -6.30 -3.27
N GLU A 44 -16.85 -5.00 -3.29
CA GLU A 44 -17.72 -4.39 -4.30
C GLU A 44 -17.14 -4.48 -5.71
N GLY A 45 -15.85 -4.24 -5.85
CA GLY A 45 -15.17 -4.34 -7.14
C GLY A 45 -15.11 -5.76 -7.67
N LEU A 46 -14.93 -6.76 -6.79
CA LEU A 46 -14.97 -8.18 -7.16
C LEU A 46 -16.38 -8.64 -7.54
N GLY A 47 -17.44 -8.05 -6.98
CA GLY A 47 -18.82 -8.39 -7.30
C GLY A 47 -19.09 -9.89 -7.23
N ASP A 48 -19.56 -10.50 -8.32
CA ASP A 48 -19.86 -11.95 -8.38
C ASP A 48 -18.64 -12.84 -8.15
N THR A 49 -17.44 -12.31 -8.31
CA THR A 49 -16.17 -13.02 -8.04
C THR A 49 -15.65 -12.83 -6.61
N ALA A 50 -16.43 -12.24 -5.71
CA ALA A 50 -16.03 -12.03 -4.30
C ALA A 50 -15.66 -13.34 -3.58
N GLY A 51 -16.13 -14.49 -4.05
CA GLY A 51 -15.70 -15.82 -3.59
C GLY A 51 -14.20 -16.13 -3.81
N MET A 52 -13.48 -15.28 -4.54
CA MET A 52 -12.01 -15.33 -4.60
C MET A 52 -11.37 -15.00 -3.25
N ILE A 53 -12.04 -14.24 -2.38
CA ILE A 53 -11.57 -13.96 -1.01
C ILE A 53 -11.82 -15.22 -0.17
N VAL A 54 -10.76 -15.96 0.13
CA VAL A 54 -10.82 -17.22 0.88
C VAL A 54 -10.57 -17.04 2.37
N ALA A 55 -9.98 -15.93 2.78
CA ALA A 55 -9.78 -15.55 4.17
C ALA A 55 -9.62 -14.04 4.30
N ASP A 56 -10.16 -13.49 5.36
CA ASP A 56 -9.88 -12.11 5.79
C ASP A 56 -9.71 -12.06 7.30
N LEU A 57 -8.78 -11.23 7.76
CA LEU A 57 -8.52 -11.01 9.18
C LEU A 57 -8.28 -9.53 9.44
N ALA A 58 -8.89 -9.04 10.49
CA ALA A 58 -8.61 -7.71 11.01
C ALA A 58 -7.49 -7.74 12.05
N PHE A 59 -6.79 -6.62 12.19
CA PHE A 59 -5.87 -6.35 13.30
C PHE A 59 -6.13 -4.96 13.88
N ASP A 60 -5.90 -4.78 15.15
CA ASP A 60 -6.04 -3.46 15.77
C ASP A 60 -4.80 -2.61 15.53
N ALA A 61 -4.98 -1.30 15.35
CA ALA A 61 -3.87 -0.36 15.06
C ALA A 61 -2.75 -0.38 16.14
N SER A 62 -3.08 -0.77 17.37
CA SER A 62 -2.13 -0.97 18.48
C SER A 62 -1.43 -2.33 18.45
N GLU A 63 -1.92 -3.27 17.64
CA GLU A 63 -1.38 -4.61 17.57
C GLU A 63 -0.05 -4.61 16.81
N THR A 64 0.97 -5.13 17.48
CA THR A 64 2.31 -5.18 16.89
C THR A 64 2.72 -6.61 16.49
N ALA A 65 1.97 -7.62 16.91
CA ALA A 65 2.28 -9.03 16.68
C ALA A 65 1.22 -9.64 15.75
N ILE A 66 1.52 -9.70 14.45
CA ILE A 66 0.62 -10.21 13.40
C ILE A 66 1.03 -11.59 12.86
N GLN A 67 1.97 -12.27 13.53
CA GLN A 67 2.48 -13.56 13.07
C GLN A 67 1.38 -14.61 12.95
N ASN A 68 0.45 -14.63 13.91
CA ASN A 68 -0.66 -15.57 13.89
C ASN A 68 -1.60 -15.31 12.71
N GLN A 69 -1.96 -14.02 12.46
CA GLN A 69 -2.82 -13.65 11.35
C GLN A 69 -2.20 -14.05 10.02
N VAL A 70 -0.92 -13.70 9.79
CA VAL A 70 -0.20 -14.06 8.56
C VAL A 70 -0.12 -15.59 8.41
N GLY A 71 0.12 -16.32 9.50
CA GLY A 71 0.11 -17.79 9.51
C GLY A 71 -1.24 -18.40 9.12
N ILE A 72 -2.34 -17.86 9.63
CA ILE A 72 -3.71 -18.29 9.28
C ILE A 72 -3.99 -17.98 7.81
N LEU A 73 -3.63 -16.78 7.33
CA LEU A 73 -3.84 -16.37 5.94
C LEU A 73 -3.02 -17.23 4.98
N LYS A 74 -1.77 -17.57 5.31
CA LYS A 74 -1.01 -18.59 4.56
C LYS A 74 -1.74 -19.92 4.51
N GLY A 75 -2.27 -20.38 5.65
CA GLY A 75 -3.00 -21.66 5.76
C GLY A 75 -4.28 -21.72 4.92
N SER A 76 -4.84 -20.59 4.50
CA SER A 76 -6.00 -20.54 3.60
C SER A 76 -5.67 -20.95 2.15
N GLY A 77 -4.40 -21.06 1.81
CA GLY A 77 -3.93 -21.34 0.45
C GLY A 77 -4.12 -20.18 -0.52
N ALA A 78 -4.14 -18.95 0.00
CA ALA A 78 -4.23 -17.75 -0.82
C ALA A 78 -2.93 -17.52 -1.61
N ASP A 79 -3.09 -17.05 -2.84
CA ASP A 79 -2.02 -16.69 -3.79
C ASP A 79 -1.70 -15.19 -3.73
N ILE A 80 -2.65 -14.38 -3.26
CA ILE A 80 -2.58 -12.92 -3.17
C ILE A 80 -2.84 -12.53 -1.73
N LEU A 81 -2.06 -11.61 -1.20
CA LEU A 81 -2.34 -10.94 0.08
C LEU A 81 -2.58 -9.45 -0.18
N VAL A 82 -3.82 -9.03 0.01
CA VAL A 82 -4.18 -7.60 0.08
C VAL A 82 -3.99 -7.14 1.51
N PHE A 83 -3.13 -6.17 1.70
CA PHE A 83 -2.84 -5.57 3.01
C PHE A 83 -3.31 -4.12 3.03
N ASP A 84 -3.93 -3.74 4.13
CA ASP A 84 -4.41 -2.40 4.39
C ASP A 84 -4.16 -2.01 5.84
N GLY A 85 -3.30 -1.01 6.04
CA GLY A 85 -2.92 -0.58 7.39
C GLY A 85 -1.66 0.29 7.45
N ALA A 86 -1.10 0.42 8.64
CA ALA A 86 0.09 1.23 8.85
C ALA A 86 1.35 0.62 8.18
N PRO A 87 2.27 1.45 7.63
CA PRO A 87 3.50 0.98 6.95
C PRO A 87 4.37 0.04 7.79
N ALA A 88 4.46 0.30 9.10
CA ALA A 88 5.24 -0.54 10.00
C ALA A 88 4.67 -1.97 10.14
N ILE A 89 3.34 -2.11 10.02
CA ILE A 89 2.68 -3.41 10.06
C ILE A 89 2.80 -4.10 8.70
N ALA A 90 2.70 -3.36 7.58
CA ALA A 90 2.99 -3.88 6.25
C ALA A 90 4.40 -4.48 6.18
N ALA A 91 5.42 -3.76 6.69
CA ALA A 91 6.78 -4.27 6.77
C ALA A 91 6.89 -5.58 7.57
N ARG A 92 6.12 -5.72 8.65
CA ARG A 92 6.07 -6.97 9.44
C ARG A 92 5.37 -8.09 8.69
N ALA A 93 4.25 -7.80 8.01
CA ALA A 93 3.52 -8.79 7.23
C ALA A 93 4.41 -9.41 6.14
N ILE A 94 5.16 -8.57 5.42
CA ILE A 94 6.11 -9.01 4.40
C ILE A 94 7.21 -9.89 5.01
N ARG A 95 7.83 -9.47 6.12
CA ARG A 95 8.86 -10.28 6.79
C ARG A 95 8.34 -11.62 7.28
N VAL A 96 7.18 -11.60 7.97
CA VAL A 96 6.58 -12.83 8.50
C VAL A 96 6.20 -13.79 7.37
N ALA A 97 5.70 -13.30 6.26
CA ALA A 97 5.43 -14.13 5.09
C ALA A 97 6.72 -14.78 4.55
N ALA A 98 7.81 -14.00 4.44
CA ALA A 98 9.12 -14.51 4.02
C ALA A 98 9.66 -15.55 5.01
N ASP A 99 9.61 -15.29 6.32
CA ASP A 99 10.03 -16.23 7.39
C ASP A 99 9.24 -17.53 7.37
N LEU A 100 7.98 -17.46 6.93
CA LEU A 100 7.12 -18.63 6.76
C LEU A 100 7.29 -19.32 5.40
N ASP A 101 8.18 -18.89 4.53
CA ASP A 101 8.31 -19.36 3.14
C ASP A 101 6.96 -19.26 2.39
N TRP A 102 6.29 -18.11 2.52
CA TRP A 102 5.06 -17.79 1.81
C TRP A 102 5.28 -16.56 0.92
N HIS A 103 5.13 -16.75 -0.37
CA HIS A 103 5.40 -15.73 -1.39
C HIS A 103 4.14 -15.37 -2.19
N PRO A 104 3.12 -14.77 -1.54
CA PRO A 104 1.94 -14.30 -2.26
C PRO A 104 2.29 -13.08 -3.12
N VAL A 105 1.45 -12.76 -4.09
CA VAL A 105 1.44 -11.43 -4.67
C VAL A 105 0.96 -10.46 -3.59
N PHE A 106 1.86 -9.62 -3.09
CA PHE A 106 1.49 -8.56 -2.15
C PHE A 106 0.88 -7.38 -2.87
N ILE A 107 -0.32 -6.96 -2.43
CA ILE A 107 -0.96 -5.71 -2.84
C ILE A 107 -1.12 -4.87 -1.58
N LEU A 108 -0.40 -3.76 -1.50
CA LEU A 108 -0.44 -2.83 -0.36
C LEU A 108 -1.31 -1.62 -0.71
N ASP A 109 -2.06 -1.11 0.27
CA ASP A 109 -2.70 0.19 0.13
C ASP A 109 -1.66 1.31 -0.13
N ASN A 110 -2.10 2.42 -0.72
CA ASN A 110 -1.19 3.51 -1.10
C ASN A 110 -0.46 4.14 0.10
N ALA A 111 -1.09 4.13 1.28
CA ALA A 111 -0.49 4.70 2.49
C ALA A 111 0.59 3.77 3.08
N SER A 112 0.50 2.45 2.88
CA SER A 112 1.46 1.49 3.40
C SER A 112 2.60 1.12 2.44
N ALA A 113 2.61 1.64 1.21
CA ALA A 113 3.59 1.26 0.18
C ALA A 113 4.88 2.09 0.17
N SER A 114 5.13 2.90 1.19
CA SER A 114 6.33 3.74 1.27
C SER A 114 7.62 2.91 1.26
N ILE A 115 8.55 3.26 0.38
CA ILE A 115 9.87 2.62 0.31
C ILE A 115 10.60 2.80 1.64
N ALA A 116 10.59 4.01 2.21
CA ALA A 116 11.32 4.34 3.43
C ALA A 116 10.73 3.67 4.68
N SER A 117 9.41 3.70 4.85
CA SER A 117 8.74 3.27 6.09
C SER A 117 8.16 1.86 6.06
N ALA A 118 8.05 1.23 4.89
CA ALA A 118 7.55 -0.14 4.77
C ALA A 118 8.52 -1.08 4.05
N LEU A 119 8.87 -0.82 2.78
CA LEU A 119 9.58 -1.81 1.97
C LEU A 119 11.04 -1.99 2.42
N ARG A 120 11.75 -0.91 2.74
CA ARG A 120 13.13 -0.99 3.25
C ARG A 120 13.20 -1.68 4.62
N PRO A 121 12.34 -1.35 5.62
CA PRO A 121 12.24 -2.12 6.87
C PRO A 121 11.81 -3.57 6.70
N ALA A 122 11.02 -3.90 5.67
CA ALA A 122 10.66 -5.28 5.36
C ALA A 122 11.82 -6.12 4.81
N GLY A 123 12.83 -5.44 4.27
CA GLY A 123 13.89 -6.01 3.45
C GLY A 123 13.54 -5.94 1.98
N LEU A 124 14.36 -5.23 1.19
CA LEU A 124 14.07 -4.98 -0.22
C LEU A 124 13.90 -6.29 -1.03
N GLN A 125 14.64 -7.33 -0.69
CA GLN A 125 14.51 -8.64 -1.35
C GLN A 125 13.13 -9.28 -1.10
N ASN A 126 12.60 -9.14 0.12
CA ASN A 126 11.28 -9.65 0.49
C ASN A 126 10.14 -8.81 -0.13
N SER A 127 10.46 -7.60 -0.56
CA SER A 127 9.50 -6.63 -1.12
C SER A 127 9.45 -6.64 -2.64
N LEU A 128 10.24 -7.49 -3.30
CA LEU A 128 10.21 -7.59 -4.76
C LEU A 128 8.85 -8.08 -5.24
N GLY A 129 8.27 -7.36 -6.20
CA GLY A 129 6.96 -7.70 -6.76
C GLY A 129 5.77 -7.19 -5.95
N VAL A 130 5.98 -6.41 -4.88
CA VAL A 130 4.91 -5.68 -4.20
C VAL A 130 4.25 -4.72 -5.18
N ILE A 131 2.91 -4.72 -5.17
CA ILE A 131 2.06 -3.88 -6.02
C ILE A 131 1.32 -2.90 -5.13
N SER A 132 1.19 -1.66 -5.60
CA SER A 132 0.38 -0.63 -4.94
C SER A 132 -0.17 0.34 -5.98
N THR A 133 -1.08 1.21 -5.53
CA THR A 133 -1.51 2.39 -6.29
C THR A 133 -0.74 3.62 -5.84
N SER A 134 -0.63 4.59 -6.74
CA SER A 134 -0.17 5.94 -6.38
C SER A 134 -1.00 6.97 -7.14
N PHE A 135 -1.38 8.05 -6.48
CA PHE A 135 -2.03 9.20 -7.09
C PHE A 135 -1.09 10.42 -7.18
N LEU A 136 0.14 10.28 -6.69
CA LEU A 136 1.24 11.22 -6.82
C LEU A 136 2.39 10.57 -7.57
N LYS A 137 3.21 11.41 -8.20
CA LYS A 137 4.49 10.96 -8.77
C LYS A 137 5.43 10.59 -7.62
N ASP A 138 6.06 9.45 -7.72
CA ASP A 138 7.10 9.04 -6.78
C ASP A 138 8.38 9.84 -7.09
N ALA A 139 8.84 10.64 -6.13
CA ALA A 139 10.02 11.47 -6.30
C ALA A 139 11.31 10.66 -6.48
N GLY A 140 11.35 9.42 -5.93
CA GLY A 140 12.45 8.48 -6.06
C GLY A 140 12.46 7.69 -7.37
N ASP A 141 11.38 7.75 -8.17
CA ASP A 141 11.30 7.01 -9.43
C ASP A 141 12.07 7.73 -10.55
N ALA A 142 13.05 7.03 -11.12
CA ALA A 142 13.86 7.52 -12.23
C ALA A 142 13.04 7.96 -13.46
N ALA A 143 11.83 7.44 -13.63
CA ALA A 143 10.90 7.84 -14.70
C ALA A 143 10.53 9.33 -14.61
N TRP A 144 10.48 9.89 -13.40
CA TRP A 144 10.11 11.28 -13.15
C TRP A 144 11.29 12.23 -12.96
N LYS A 145 12.54 11.76 -13.05
CA LYS A 145 13.76 12.55 -12.81
C LYS A 145 13.80 13.89 -13.56
N ASN A 146 13.22 13.96 -14.75
CA ASN A 146 13.20 15.18 -15.57
C ASN A 146 11.88 15.96 -15.47
N ASP A 147 10.94 15.51 -14.67
CA ASP A 147 9.65 16.17 -14.49
C ASP A 147 9.82 17.53 -13.80
N PRO A 148 9.18 18.60 -14.31
CA PRO A 148 9.32 19.94 -13.74
C PRO A 148 8.84 20.05 -12.29
N GLN A 149 7.79 19.29 -11.90
CA GLN A 149 7.24 19.32 -10.55
C GLN A 149 8.17 18.59 -9.57
N ILE A 150 8.80 17.50 -9.99
CA ILE A 150 9.82 16.82 -9.17
C ILE A 150 11.03 17.70 -8.96
N LYS A 151 11.50 18.42 -9.99
CA LYS A 151 12.58 19.39 -9.84
C LYS A 151 12.21 20.56 -8.91
N ALA A 152 10.98 21.02 -8.95
CA ALA A 152 10.49 22.04 -8.02
C ALA A 152 10.44 21.52 -6.58
N TRP A 153 9.99 20.30 -6.38
CA TRP A 153 10.03 19.58 -5.10
C TRP A 153 11.46 19.47 -4.56
N ASP A 154 12.41 18.99 -5.38
CA ASP A 154 13.81 18.87 -5.00
C ASP A 154 14.40 20.21 -4.54
N ALA A 155 14.15 21.28 -5.31
CA ALA A 155 14.61 22.62 -4.99
C ALA A 155 13.97 23.18 -3.71
N PHE A 156 12.69 22.87 -3.45
CA PHE A 156 12.00 23.20 -2.21
C PHE A 156 12.66 22.52 -1.01
N MET A 157 12.90 21.22 -1.10
CA MET A 157 13.54 20.44 -0.04
C MET A 157 14.96 20.96 0.25
N ASP A 158 15.79 21.17 -0.78
CA ASP A 158 17.13 21.71 -0.62
C ASP A 158 17.14 23.06 0.11
N ARG A 159 16.14 23.87 -0.11
CA ARG A 159 16.06 25.22 0.47
C ARG A 159 15.48 25.24 1.89
N TYR A 160 14.46 24.47 2.16
CA TYR A 160 13.64 24.59 3.38
C TYR A 160 13.74 23.42 4.34
N TYR A 161 14.14 22.25 3.84
CA TYR A 161 14.31 21.04 4.64
C TYR A 161 15.44 20.16 4.09
N PRO A 162 16.69 20.65 4.08
CA PRO A 162 17.82 19.97 3.42
C PRO A 162 18.18 18.62 4.03
N ASP A 163 17.85 18.40 5.32
CA ASP A 163 18.08 17.10 6.00
C ASP A 163 16.88 16.13 5.85
N GLY A 164 15.83 16.54 5.15
CA GLY A 164 14.63 15.73 4.92
C GLY A 164 14.84 14.66 3.84
N ASP A 165 14.14 13.54 3.99
CA ASP A 165 14.11 12.50 2.97
C ASP A 165 13.22 12.95 1.80
N LYS A 166 13.83 13.17 0.63
CA LYS A 166 13.12 13.60 -0.58
C LYS A 166 12.22 12.51 -1.17
N ASP A 167 12.50 11.25 -0.84
CA ASP A 167 11.72 10.08 -1.29
C ASP A 167 10.57 9.76 -0.33
N ASP A 168 10.40 10.54 0.75
CA ASP A 168 9.27 10.36 1.67
C ASP A 168 7.96 10.81 1.03
N ILE A 169 7.12 9.86 0.67
CA ILE A 169 5.81 10.09 0.04
C ILE A 169 4.89 10.98 0.89
N TYR A 170 5.01 10.97 2.21
CA TYR A 170 4.21 11.83 3.09
C TYR A 170 4.63 13.29 3.02
N ALA A 171 5.94 13.53 2.90
CA ALA A 171 6.45 14.87 2.68
C ALA A 171 6.03 15.40 1.29
N VAL A 172 6.13 14.57 0.25
CA VAL A 172 5.61 14.89 -1.11
C VAL A 172 4.12 15.18 -1.07
N PHE A 173 3.33 14.39 -0.32
CA PHE A 173 1.88 14.62 -0.14
C PHE A 173 1.60 15.98 0.49
N GLY A 174 2.29 16.31 1.58
CA GLY A 174 2.14 17.61 2.27
C GLY A 174 2.46 18.79 1.36
N TYR A 175 3.57 18.70 0.61
CA TYR A 175 3.96 19.70 -0.37
C TYR A 175 2.90 19.87 -1.48
N ALA A 176 2.47 18.78 -2.10
CA ALA A 176 1.48 18.82 -3.18
C ALA A 176 0.11 19.35 -2.70
N ALA A 177 -0.29 19.03 -1.47
CA ALA A 177 -1.51 19.56 -0.87
C ALA A 177 -1.40 21.08 -0.64
N ALA A 178 -0.26 21.56 -0.14
CA ALA A 178 0.01 22.98 0.05
C ALA A 178 0.06 23.74 -1.29
N ASP A 179 0.75 23.20 -2.29
CA ASP A 179 0.80 23.78 -3.64
C ASP A 179 -0.60 23.90 -4.26
N THR A 180 -1.42 22.85 -4.13
CA THR A 180 -2.82 22.87 -4.59
C THR A 180 -3.61 23.96 -3.90
N LEU A 181 -3.46 24.12 -2.59
CA LEU A 181 -4.14 25.18 -1.83
C LEU A 181 -3.73 26.57 -2.31
N MET A 182 -2.44 26.78 -2.56
CA MET A 182 -1.92 28.05 -3.08
C MET A 182 -2.45 28.42 -4.46
N GLN A 183 -2.83 27.43 -5.28
CA GLN A 183 -3.40 27.67 -6.61
C GLN A 183 -4.91 28.04 -6.55
N VAL A 184 -5.60 27.78 -5.45
CA VAL A 184 -7.05 28.04 -5.29
C VAL A 184 -7.30 29.32 -4.49
N LEU A 185 -6.33 29.85 -3.77
CA LEU A 185 -6.40 31.10 -3.02
C LEU A 185 -6.02 32.31 -3.86
#